data_fdc0714664613b420616bfe00a51c6ac
#
_entry.id   fdc0714664613b420616bfe00a51c6ac
#
_cell.length_a   1.000
_cell.length_b   1.000
_cell.length_c   1.000
_cell.angle_alpha   90.00
_cell.angle_beta   90.00
_cell.angle_gamma   90.00
#
_symmetry.space_group_name_H-M   'P 1'
#
loop_
_entity.id
_entity.type
_entity.pdbx_description
1 polymer ?
#
loop_
_entity_poly.entity_id
_entity_poly.type
_entity_poly.pdbx_seq_one_letter_code
_entity_poly.pdbx_strand_id
1 'polypeptide(L)'
;SLWKIPIIRHMLICSALVQVVILLVQPIMTTYISHLAGQMDNLIFISGLVFSLGGFASAITAPLWGRFGQHHGFFKSMRYALILAGICSIIQSLPTELYTFAASQFAVGLFFSGIFPSINAILAEHTDAKTKGRVFGLLFSTQQVGAMTGPIIGGLIATFLGMKYVFFVAGFILLGISWTIRRKKRQSLEAA
;
A
#
# COMPACT_ATOMS: atom_id res chain seq x y z
N SER A 1 -19.87 7.78 -18.67
CA SER A 1 -19.61 7.17 -17.35
C SER A 1 -18.14 6.77 -17.26
N LEU A 2 -17.38 7.39 -16.36
CA LEU A 2 -15.93 7.17 -16.16
C LEU A 2 -15.59 5.70 -15.83
N TRP A 3 -16.52 4.98 -15.25
CA TRP A 3 -16.42 3.53 -14.96
C TRP A 3 -16.32 2.66 -16.23
N LYS A 4 -16.71 3.20 -17.41
CA LYS A 4 -16.59 2.47 -18.68
C LYS A 4 -15.16 2.46 -19.23
N ILE A 5 -14.29 3.35 -18.73
CA ILE A 5 -12.87 3.38 -19.13
C ILE A 5 -12.12 2.31 -18.33
N PRO A 6 -11.65 1.22 -18.98
CA PRO A 6 -11.13 0.05 -18.26
C PRO A 6 -9.93 0.36 -17.38
N ILE A 7 -9.07 1.32 -17.79
CA ILE A 7 -7.87 1.70 -17.05
C ILE A 7 -8.21 2.48 -15.78
N ILE A 8 -9.16 3.42 -15.87
CA ILE A 8 -9.61 4.21 -14.71
C ILE A 8 -10.24 3.28 -13.69
N ARG A 9 -11.17 2.43 -14.10
CA ARG A 9 -11.80 1.44 -13.22
C ARG A 9 -10.78 0.56 -12.51
N HIS A 10 -9.77 0.09 -13.23
CA HIS A 10 -8.73 -0.77 -12.66
C HIS A 10 -7.89 -0.02 -11.62
N MET A 11 -7.48 1.22 -11.89
CA MET A 11 -6.71 2.03 -10.95
C MET A 11 -7.52 2.38 -9.69
N LEU A 12 -8.82 2.65 -9.83
CA LEU A 12 -9.71 2.90 -8.69
C LEU A 12 -9.81 1.66 -7.78
N ILE A 13 -9.96 0.47 -8.36
CA ILE A 13 -10.01 -0.79 -7.60
C ILE A 13 -8.65 -1.06 -6.93
N CYS A 14 -7.55 -0.89 -7.65
CA CYS A 14 -6.21 -1.04 -7.06
C CYS A 14 -5.99 -0.09 -5.88
N SER A 15 -6.41 1.17 -6.03
CA SER A 15 -6.32 2.18 -4.97
C SER A 15 -7.14 1.80 -3.73
N ALA A 16 -8.38 1.31 -3.92
CA ALA A 16 -9.21 0.83 -2.82
C ALA A 16 -8.55 -0.35 -2.09
N LEU A 17 -8.01 -1.33 -2.83
CA LEU A 17 -7.32 -2.47 -2.24
C LEU A 17 -6.04 -2.08 -1.49
N VAL A 18 -5.27 -1.14 -2.04
CA VAL A 18 -4.09 -0.59 -1.34
C VAL A 18 -4.51 0.11 -0.04
N GLN A 19 -5.61 0.85 -0.07
CA GLN A 19 -6.15 1.51 1.13
C GLN A 19 -6.64 0.49 2.17
N VAL A 20 -7.26 -0.62 1.73
CA VAL A 20 -7.59 -1.76 2.61
C VAL A 20 -6.35 -2.26 3.31
N VAL A 21 -5.24 -2.48 2.58
CA VAL A 21 -3.98 -2.96 3.16
C VAL A 21 -3.43 -2.01 4.22
N ILE A 22 -3.44 -0.71 3.97
CA ILE A 22 -2.96 0.28 4.94
C ILE A 22 -3.75 0.19 6.24
N LEU A 23 -5.07 0.24 6.13
CA LEU A 23 -5.95 0.31 7.30
C LEU A 23 -6.23 -1.05 7.94
N LEU A 24 -5.94 -2.14 7.25
CA LEU A 24 -5.91 -3.48 7.81
C LEU A 24 -4.72 -3.65 8.78
N VAL A 25 -3.56 -3.08 8.44
CA VAL A 25 -2.34 -3.18 9.24
C VAL A 25 -2.30 -2.16 10.37
N GLN A 26 -2.79 -0.93 10.15
CA GLN A 26 -2.59 0.21 11.05
C GLN A 26 -3.07 -0.02 12.50
N PRO A 27 -4.30 -0.47 12.78
CA PRO A 27 -4.73 -0.69 14.16
C PRO A 27 -4.01 -1.87 14.83
N ILE A 28 -3.65 -2.89 14.06
CA ILE A 28 -2.99 -4.08 14.56
C ILE A 28 -1.53 -3.80 14.91
N MET A 29 -0.89 -2.91 14.18
CA MET A 29 0.52 -2.55 14.38
C MET A 29 0.77 -2.04 15.80
N THR A 30 -0.07 -1.16 16.35
CA THR A 30 0.09 -0.65 17.71
C THR A 30 0.01 -1.78 18.74
N THR A 31 -0.96 -2.68 18.59
CA THR A 31 -1.11 -3.85 19.48
C THR A 31 0.04 -4.83 19.32
N TYR A 32 0.54 -5.03 18.10
CA TYR A 32 1.68 -5.90 17.84
C TYR A 32 2.98 -5.34 18.42
N ILE A 33 3.23 -4.05 18.31
CA ILE A 33 4.37 -3.37 18.92
C ILE A 33 4.30 -3.50 20.45
N SER A 34 3.12 -3.32 21.03
CA SER A 34 2.89 -3.54 22.47
C SER A 34 3.27 -4.95 22.90
N HIS A 35 2.91 -5.94 22.10
CA HIS A 35 3.25 -7.34 22.39
C HIS A 35 4.76 -7.61 22.28
N LEU A 36 5.46 -6.98 21.32
CA LEU A 36 6.90 -7.13 21.13
C LEU A 36 7.72 -6.35 22.17
N ALA A 37 7.23 -5.19 22.61
CA ALA A 37 7.92 -4.32 23.56
C ALA A 37 7.80 -4.82 25.02
N GLY A 38 6.83 -5.69 25.31
CA GLY A 38 6.61 -6.19 26.68
C GLY A 38 6.24 -5.08 27.67
N GLN A 39 6.83 -5.11 28.87
CA GLN A 39 6.63 -4.10 29.93
C GLN A 39 7.64 -2.95 29.81
N MET A 40 7.72 -2.31 28.64
CA MET A 40 8.56 -1.11 28.48
C MET A 40 7.80 0.14 28.95
N ASP A 41 8.47 0.99 29.72
CA ASP A 41 8.00 2.34 30.00
C ASP A 41 7.93 3.14 28.68
N ASN A 42 6.90 3.97 28.54
CA ASN A 42 6.70 4.80 27.33
C ASN A 42 6.31 4.06 26.04
N LEU A 43 5.57 2.96 26.15
CA LEU A 43 5.10 2.16 25.00
C LEU A 43 4.44 3.00 23.89
N ILE A 44 3.65 4.01 24.24
CA ILE A 44 2.98 4.91 23.29
C ILE A 44 4.00 5.67 22.45
N PHE A 45 5.06 6.18 23.09
CA PHE A 45 6.15 6.89 22.41
C PHE A 45 6.91 5.97 21.45
N ILE A 46 7.25 4.76 21.90
CA ILE A 46 7.93 3.74 21.08
C ILE A 46 7.09 3.36 19.87
N SER A 47 5.79 3.14 20.05
CA SER A 47 4.87 2.86 18.95
C SER A 47 4.83 4.00 17.94
N GLY A 48 4.75 5.23 18.40
CA GLY A 48 4.80 6.42 17.54
C GLY A 48 6.11 6.52 16.77
N LEU A 49 7.24 6.21 17.41
CA LEU A 49 8.55 6.22 16.76
C LEU A 49 8.63 5.18 15.63
N VAL A 50 8.22 3.94 15.90
CA VAL A 50 8.20 2.86 14.90
C VAL A 50 7.28 3.22 13.72
N PHE A 51 6.11 3.80 13.99
CA PHE A 51 5.23 4.31 12.93
C PHE A 51 5.92 5.39 12.07
N SER A 52 6.60 6.33 12.73
CA SER A 52 7.29 7.43 12.05
C SER A 52 8.42 6.95 11.14
N LEU A 53 9.07 5.82 11.44
CA LEU A 53 10.11 5.24 10.58
C LEU A 53 9.59 4.94 9.17
N GLY A 54 8.41 4.36 9.04
CA GLY A 54 7.78 4.10 7.73
C GLY A 54 7.47 5.39 6.97
N GLY A 55 6.95 6.41 7.67
CA GLY A 55 6.70 7.73 7.09
C GLY A 55 7.98 8.44 6.65
N PHE A 56 9.02 8.40 7.49
CA PHE A 56 10.33 8.97 7.18
C PHE A 56 10.98 8.30 5.97
N ALA A 57 10.96 6.96 5.91
CA ALA A 57 11.42 6.20 4.75
C ALA A 57 10.68 6.59 3.48
N SER A 58 9.35 6.74 3.57
CA SER A 58 8.51 7.17 2.46
C SER A 58 8.84 8.58 1.98
N ALA A 59 9.09 9.52 2.88
CA ALA A 59 9.44 10.89 2.54
C ALA A 59 10.77 10.97 1.75
N ILE A 60 11.76 10.18 2.14
CA ILE A 60 13.06 10.13 1.45
C ILE A 60 12.92 9.51 0.04
N THR A 61 12.12 8.46 -0.10
CA THR A 61 12.07 7.68 -1.35
C THR A 61 10.98 8.11 -2.32
N ALA A 62 9.99 8.87 -1.90
CA ALA A 62 8.93 9.37 -2.79
C ALA A 62 9.46 10.12 -4.03
N PRO A 63 10.45 11.04 -3.93
CA PRO A 63 11.03 11.68 -5.11
C PRO A 63 11.75 10.69 -6.04
N LEU A 64 12.39 9.66 -5.49
CA LEU A 64 13.10 8.63 -6.27
C LEU A 64 12.10 7.80 -7.09
N TRP A 65 10.98 7.38 -6.47
CA TRP A 65 9.91 6.68 -7.17
C TRP A 65 9.24 7.55 -8.24
N GLY A 66 9.07 8.85 -7.97
CA GLY A 66 8.57 9.80 -8.96
C GLY A 66 9.47 9.89 -10.19
N ARG A 67 10.78 10.08 -10.00
CA ARG A 67 11.78 10.09 -11.07
C ARG A 67 11.83 8.75 -11.82
N PHE A 68 11.82 7.64 -11.11
CA PHE A 68 11.79 6.32 -11.72
C PHE A 68 10.56 6.12 -12.60
N GLY A 69 9.39 6.57 -12.13
CA GLY A 69 8.14 6.54 -12.90
C GLY A 69 8.20 7.40 -14.18
N GLN A 70 8.78 8.60 -14.11
CA GLN A 70 8.97 9.48 -15.26
C GLN A 70 9.88 8.85 -16.34
N HIS A 71 10.98 8.21 -15.94
CA HIS A 71 11.93 7.61 -16.90
C HIS A 71 11.49 6.24 -17.44
N HIS A 72 10.86 5.41 -16.61
CA HIS A 72 10.55 4.01 -16.96
C HIS A 72 9.05 3.73 -17.14
N GLY A 73 8.21 4.74 -16.88
CA GLY A 73 6.75 4.63 -16.92
C GLY A 73 6.14 4.24 -15.58
N PHE A 74 5.01 4.89 -15.24
CA PHE A 74 4.36 4.75 -13.93
C PHE A 74 3.76 3.35 -13.68
N PHE A 75 3.37 2.62 -14.73
CA PHE A 75 2.94 1.21 -14.59
C PHE A 75 4.07 0.29 -14.09
N LYS A 76 5.29 0.49 -14.58
CA LYS A 76 6.46 -0.27 -14.11
C LYS A 76 6.80 0.13 -12.67
N SER A 77 6.81 1.43 -12.39
CA SER A 77 7.06 1.97 -11.05
C SER A 77 6.09 1.39 -10.02
N MET A 78 4.78 1.49 -10.29
CA MET A 78 3.74 0.93 -9.44
C MET A 78 3.92 -0.57 -9.20
N ARG A 79 4.24 -1.32 -10.25
CA ARG A 79 4.41 -2.76 -10.16
C ARG A 79 5.59 -3.13 -9.26
N TYR A 80 6.76 -2.51 -9.45
CA TYR A 80 7.94 -2.77 -8.62
C TYR A 80 7.69 -2.34 -7.17
N ALA A 81 7.08 -1.18 -6.95
CA ALA A 81 6.71 -0.72 -5.62
C ALA A 81 5.80 -1.74 -4.90
N LEU A 82 4.77 -2.26 -5.58
CA LEU A 82 3.86 -3.27 -5.03
C LEU A 82 4.54 -4.60 -4.72
N ILE A 83 5.44 -5.07 -5.60
CA ILE A 83 6.18 -6.32 -5.38
C ILE A 83 7.08 -6.19 -4.15
N LEU A 84 7.89 -5.14 -4.12
CA LEU A 84 8.86 -4.93 -3.04
C LEU A 84 8.16 -4.64 -1.70
N ALA A 85 7.13 -3.79 -1.69
CA ALA A 85 6.32 -3.56 -0.50
C ALA A 85 5.61 -4.84 -0.03
N GLY A 86 5.09 -5.65 -0.96
CA GLY A 86 4.44 -6.92 -0.65
C GLY A 86 5.41 -7.94 -0.03
N ILE A 87 6.61 -8.08 -0.59
CA ILE A 87 7.66 -8.95 -0.03
C ILE A 87 8.07 -8.46 1.35
N CYS A 88 8.33 -7.15 1.51
CA CYS A 88 8.68 -6.57 2.81
C CYS A 88 7.57 -6.75 3.85
N SER A 89 6.29 -6.63 3.46
CA SER A 89 5.16 -6.89 4.36
C SER A 89 5.09 -8.35 4.81
N ILE A 90 5.40 -9.30 3.93
CA ILE A 90 5.50 -10.72 4.31
C ILE A 90 6.67 -10.93 5.28
N ILE A 91 7.84 -10.35 4.99
CA ILE A 91 9.00 -10.41 5.88
C ILE A 91 8.68 -9.79 7.25
N GLN A 92 7.88 -8.71 7.28
CA GLN A 92 7.44 -8.04 8.50
C GLN A 92 6.60 -8.93 9.44
N SER A 93 6.07 -10.04 8.95
CA SER A 93 5.37 -11.04 9.79
C SER A 93 6.32 -11.93 10.60
N LEU A 94 7.61 -11.96 10.28
CA LEU A 94 8.59 -12.88 10.89
C LEU A 94 9.24 -12.36 12.18
N PRO A 95 9.53 -11.05 12.34
CA PRO A 95 10.22 -10.53 13.51
C PRO A 95 9.52 -10.88 14.83
N THR A 96 10.32 -11.30 15.80
CA THR A 96 9.91 -11.55 17.18
C THR A 96 10.43 -10.48 18.13
N GLU A 97 11.24 -9.55 17.64
CA GLU A 97 11.85 -8.46 18.40
C GLU A 97 11.47 -7.09 17.83
N LEU A 98 11.36 -6.09 18.69
CA LEU A 98 10.96 -4.74 18.34
C LEU A 98 11.90 -4.09 17.30
N TYR A 99 13.21 -4.25 17.44
CA TYR A 99 14.18 -3.62 16.54
C TYR A 99 14.12 -4.18 15.11
N THR A 100 14.00 -5.49 14.97
CA THR A 100 13.86 -6.14 13.66
C THR A 100 12.53 -5.80 13.01
N PHE A 101 11.46 -5.65 13.81
CA PHE A 101 10.17 -5.16 13.33
C PHE A 101 10.26 -3.71 12.85
N ALA A 102 10.92 -2.83 13.61
CA ALA A 102 11.12 -1.42 13.23
C ALA A 102 11.93 -1.29 11.93
N ALA A 103 12.98 -2.11 11.75
CA ALA A 103 13.74 -2.17 10.50
C ALA A 103 12.88 -2.62 9.32
N SER A 104 12.02 -3.61 9.50
CA SER A 104 11.09 -4.06 8.46
C SER A 104 10.03 -3.01 8.14
N GLN A 105 9.55 -2.25 9.12
CA GLN A 105 8.63 -1.13 8.93
C GLN A 105 9.27 -0.02 8.08
N PHE A 106 10.53 0.30 8.34
CA PHE A 106 11.30 1.22 7.52
C PHE A 106 11.39 0.72 6.07
N ALA A 107 11.72 -0.55 5.85
CA ALA A 107 11.80 -1.15 4.53
C ALA A 107 10.46 -1.12 3.77
N VAL A 108 9.34 -1.42 4.44
CA VAL A 108 8.00 -1.29 3.85
C VAL A 108 7.76 0.15 3.39
N GLY A 109 8.10 1.15 4.22
CA GLY A 109 7.94 2.57 3.90
C GLY A 109 8.71 2.98 2.64
N LEU A 110 9.96 2.48 2.46
CA LEU A 110 10.79 2.78 1.28
C LEU A 110 10.07 2.43 -0.05
N PHE A 111 9.37 1.31 -0.08
CA PHE A 111 8.74 0.81 -1.30
C PHE A 111 7.28 1.24 -1.42
N PHE A 112 6.57 1.37 -0.31
CA PHE A 112 5.16 1.77 -0.32
C PHE A 112 4.93 3.17 -0.89
N SER A 113 5.92 4.07 -0.71
CA SER A 113 5.89 5.45 -1.20
C SER A 113 5.74 5.60 -2.71
N GLY A 114 6.06 4.57 -3.50
CA GLY A 114 5.92 4.58 -4.96
C GLY A 114 4.51 4.26 -5.47
N ILE A 115 3.61 3.73 -4.62
CA ILE A 115 2.33 3.19 -5.08
C ILE A 115 1.34 4.32 -5.45
N PHE A 116 0.99 5.20 -4.50
CA PHE A 116 0.00 6.25 -4.74
C PHE A 116 0.44 7.30 -5.78
N PRO A 117 1.68 7.79 -5.78
CA PRO A 117 2.13 8.69 -6.83
C PRO A 117 2.00 8.07 -8.23
N SER A 118 2.29 6.78 -8.36
CA SER A 118 2.13 6.07 -9.64
C SER A 118 0.66 5.93 -10.05
N ILE A 119 -0.26 5.61 -9.12
CA ILE A 119 -1.70 5.57 -9.39
C ILE A 119 -2.19 6.94 -9.85
N ASN A 120 -1.83 8.00 -9.12
CA ASN A 120 -2.23 9.36 -9.43
C ASN A 120 -1.73 9.82 -10.81
N ALA A 121 -0.47 9.51 -11.13
CA ALA A 121 0.11 9.83 -12.44
C ALA A 121 -0.60 9.09 -13.57
N ILE A 122 -0.84 7.78 -13.44
CA ILE A 122 -1.57 6.97 -14.43
C ILE A 122 -2.98 7.53 -14.65
N LEU A 123 -3.70 7.87 -13.59
CA LEU A 123 -5.03 8.47 -13.72
C LEU A 123 -4.98 9.84 -14.39
N ALA A 124 -3.99 10.68 -14.05
CA ALA A 124 -3.82 12.00 -14.64
C ALA A 124 -3.50 11.94 -16.14
N GLU A 125 -2.70 10.95 -16.57
CA GLU A 125 -2.35 10.72 -17.98
C GLU A 125 -3.53 10.24 -18.83
N HIS A 126 -4.46 9.48 -18.22
CA HIS A 126 -5.59 8.87 -18.93
C HIS A 126 -6.92 9.62 -18.71
N THR A 127 -6.87 10.86 -18.25
CA THR A 127 -8.06 11.65 -17.93
C THR A 127 -7.94 13.06 -18.53
N ASP A 128 -8.98 13.47 -19.27
CA ASP A 128 -9.08 14.82 -19.80
C ASP A 128 -9.14 15.89 -18.69
N ALA A 129 -8.61 17.08 -18.98
CA ALA A 129 -8.58 18.19 -18.03
C ALA A 129 -9.96 18.52 -17.43
N LYS A 130 -11.03 18.43 -18.24
CA LYS A 130 -12.41 18.70 -17.81
C LYS A 130 -12.98 17.68 -16.84
N THR A 131 -12.45 16.45 -16.81
CA THR A 131 -12.96 15.34 -16.00
C THR A 131 -12.04 14.94 -14.85
N LYS A 132 -10.84 15.53 -14.77
CA LYS A 132 -9.85 15.23 -13.71
C LYS A 132 -10.45 15.32 -12.30
N GLY A 133 -11.13 16.38 -11.96
CA GLY A 133 -11.74 16.54 -10.63
C GLY A 133 -12.72 15.42 -10.28
N ARG A 134 -13.52 14.96 -11.25
CA ARG A 134 -14.45 13.84 -11.04
C ARG A 134 -13.72 12.51 -10.85
N VAL A 135 -12.64 12.25 -11.57
CA VAL A 135 -11.84 11.01 -11.43
C VAL A 135 -11.14 10.98 -10.09
N PHE A 136 -10.54 12.11 -9.64
CA PHE A 136 -9.89 12.18 -8.34
C PHE A 136 -10.91 12.17 -7.17
N GLY A 137 -12.11 12.72 -7.36
CA GLY A 137 -13.21 12.55 -6.41
C GLY A 137 -13.64 11.09 -6.26
N LEU A 138 -13.76 10.34 -7.38
CA LEU A 138 -14.02 8.90 -7.35
C LEU A 138 -12.86 8.12 -6.72
N LEU A 139 -11.61 8.51 -7.00
CA LEU A 139 -10.44 7.90 -6.37
C LEU A 139 -10.52 8.02 -4.85
N PHE A 140 -10.77 9.22 -4.35
CA PHE A 140 -10.94 9.45 -2.91
C PHE A 140 -12.09 8.62 -2.33
N SER A 141 -13.24 8.59 -3.01
CA SER A 141 -14.39 7.79 -2.55
C SER A 141 -14.09 6.30 -2.48
N THR A 142 -13.39 5.75 -3.48
CA THR A 142 -12.99 4.32 -3.46
C THR A 142 -11.96 4.02 -2.36
N GLN A 143 -11.07 4.95 -2.08
CA GLN A 143 -10.15 4.84 -0.94
C GLN A 143 -10.90 4.81 0.40
N GLN A 144 -11.95 5.63 0.55
CA GLN A 144 -12.76 5.62 1.77
C GLN A 144 -13.50 4.29 1.98
N VAL A 145 -13.96 3.64 0.91
CA VAL A 145 -14.52 2.28 1.01
C VAL A 145 -13.45 1.29 1.52
N GLY A 146 -12.23 1.40 1.01
CA GLY A 146 -11.09 0.62 1.52
C GLY A 146 -10.78 0.92 3.00
N ALA A 147 -10.86 2.20 3.38
CA ALA A 147 -10.63 2.65 4.74
C ALA A 147 -11.67 2.12 5.74
N MET A 148 -12.92 1.99 5.32
CA MET A 148 -13.99 1.41 6.16
C MET A 148 -13.83 -0.10 6.34
N THR A 149 -13.44 -0.81 5.30
CA THR A 149 -13.38 -2.28 5.31
C THR A 149 -12.07 -2.82 5.88
N GLY A 150 -10.97 -2.09 5.71
CA GLY A 150 -9.63 -2.50 6.15
C GLY A 150 -9.54 -2.90 7.63
N PRO A 151 -9.92 -2.04 8.58
CA PRO A 151 -9.85 -2.35 10.02
C PRO A 151 -10.71 -3.55 10.42
N ILE A 152 -11.88 -3.72 9.79
CA ILE A 152 -12.78 -4.85 10.06
C ILE A 152 -12.09 -6.15 9.65
N ILE A 153 -11.56 -6.21 8.43
CA ILE A 153 -10.84 -7.38 7.92
C ILE A 153 -9.59 -7.66 8.76
N GLY A 154 -8.81 -6.62 9.09
CA GLY A 154 -7.62 -6.74 9.92
C GLY A 154 -7.94 -7.28 11.31
N GLY A 155 -8.98 -6.76 11.96
CA GLY A 155 -9.44 -7.23 13.25
C GLY A 155 -9.90 -8.69 13.24
N LEU A 156 -10.64 -9.11 12.21
CA LEU A 156 -11.06 -10.50 12.04
C LEU A 156 -9.85 -11.42 11.86
N ILE A 157 -8.91 -11.08 10.99
CA ILE A 157 -7.69 -11.88 10.78
C ILE A 157 -6.89 -11.96 12.09
N ALA A 158 -6.68 -10.85 12.78
CA ALA A 158 -5.93 -10.82 14.02
C ALA A 158 -6.58 -11.68 15.13
N THR A 159 -7.91 -11.68 15.22
CA THR A 159 -8.67 -12.43 16.22
C THR A 159 -8.67 -13.92 15.96
N PHE A 160 -8.88 -14.34 14.71
CA PHE A 160 -9.06 -15.76 14.39
C PHE A 160 -7.76 -16.47 13.99
N LEU A 161 -6.83 -15.76 13.35
CA LEU A 161 -5.58 -16.34 12.83
C LEU A 161 -4.35 -15.85 13.61
N GLY A 162 -4.43 -14.67 14.20
CA GLY A 162 -3.34 -14.02 14.93
C GLY A 162 -2.75 -12.83 14.20
N MET A 163 -2.16 -11.90 14.97
CA MET A 163 -1.66 -10.60 14.48
C MET A 163 -0.60 -10.72 13.37
N LYS A 164 0.27 -11.74 13.39
CA LYS A 164 1.29 -11.97 12.35
C LYS A 164 0.69 -12.17 10.95
N TYR A 165 -0.45 -12.85 10.88
CA TYR A 165 -1.11 -13.15 9.62
C TYR A 165 -1.70 -11.92 8.93
N VAL A 166 -1.91 -10.83 9.68
CA VAL A 166 -2.35 -9.55 9.12
C VAL A 166 -1.32 -9.00 8.13
N PHE A 167 -0.04 -9.01 8.51
CA PHE A 167 1.07 -8.58 7.65
C PHE A 167 1.27 -9.51 6.45
N PHE A 168 1.08 -10.81 6.68
CA PHE A 168 1.17 -11.82 5.64
C PHE A 168 0.09 -11.62 4.56
N VAL A 169 -1.17 -11.46 4.98
CA VAL A 169 -2.30 -11.19 4.08
C VAL A 169 -2.11 -9.86 3.35
N ALA A 170 -1.65 -8.81 4.04
CA ALA A 170 -1.32 -7.52 3.43
C ALA A 170 -0.33 -7.68 2.28
N GLY A 171 0.75 -8.43 2.49
CA GLY A 171 1.75 -8.72 1.46
C GLY A 171 1.18 -9.46 0.25
N PHE A 172 0.35 -10.48 0.48
CA PHE A 172 -0.30 -11.23 -0.61
C PHE A 172 -1.27 -10.36 -1.42
N ILE A 173 -2.03 -9.48 -0.78
CA ILE A 173 -2.91 -8.55 -1.49
C ILE A 173 -2.08 -7.65 -2.41
N LEU A 174 -0.96 -7.08 -1.92
CA LEU A 174 -0.08 -6.23 -2.72
C LEU A 174 0.53 -6.98 -3.91
N LEU A 175 0.98 -8.22 -3.72
CA LEU A 175 1.50 -9.06 -4.80
C LEU A 175 0.40 -9.41 -5.81
N GLY A 176 -0.82 -9.69 -5.35
CA GLY A 176 -1.98 -9.93 -6.21
C GLY A 176 -2.31 -8.72 -7.08
N ILE A 177 -2.31 -7.51 -6.52
CA ILE A 177 -2.50 -6.26 -7.29
C ILE A 177 -1.41 -6.13 -8.36
N SER A 178 -0.15 -6.36 -8.00
CA SER A 178 0.98 -6.30 -8.96
C SER A 178 0.79 -7.26 -10.15
N TRP A 179 0.27 -8.45 -9.89
CA TRP A 179 0.00 -9.44 -10.96
C TRP A 179 -1.11 -9.01 -11.91
N THR A 180 -2.18 -8.39 -11.40
CA THR A 180 -3.27 -7.85 -12.24
C THR A 180 -2.78 -6.74 -13.17
N ILE A 181 -1.86 -5.89 -12.70
CA ILE A 181 -1.24 -4.82 -13.50
C ILE A 181 -0.43 -5.40 -14.66
N ARG A 182 0.31 -6.50 -14.42
CA ARG A 182 1.08 -7.19 -15.48
C ARG A 182 0.19 -7.69 -16.61
N ARG A 183 -0.94 -8.33 -16.27
CA ARG A 183 -1.88 -8.88 -17.27
C ARG A 183 -2.45 -7.79 -18.15
N LYS A 184 -2.85 -6.66 -17.57
CA LYS A 184 -3.53 -5.61 -18.29
C LYS A 184 -2.60 -4.83 -19.25
N LYS A 185 -1.33 -4.64 -18.86
CA LYS A 185 -0.33 -4.05 -19.76
C LYS A 185 -0.10 -4.94 -20.99
N ARG A 186 -0.10 -6.25 -20.82
CA ARG A 186 0.06 -7.20 -21.93
C ARG A 186 -1.11 -7.13 -22.90
N GLN A 187 -2.34 -7.06 -22.39
CA GLN A 187 -3.55 -6.93 -23.21
C GLN A 187 -3.62 -5.61 -23.99
N SER A 188 -3.12 -4.51 -23.43
CA SER A 188 -3.06 -3.22 -24.15
C SER A 188 -2.00 -3.19 -25.25
N LEU A 189 -0.95 -4.02 -25.15
CA LEU A 189 0.07 -4.16 -26.19
C LEU A 189 -0.34 -5.14 -27.30
N GLU A 190 -1.19 -6.10 -27.00
CA GLU A 190 -1.74 -7.07 -27.98
C GLU A 190 -2.95 -6.50 -28.75
N ALA A 191 -3.53 -5.39 -28.28
CA ALA A 191 -4.66 -4.71 -28.90
C ALA A 191 -4.28 -3.44 -29.71
N ALA A 192 -2.98 -3.06 -29.73
CA ALA A 192 -2.41 -1.95 -30.48
C ALA A 192 -1.61 -2.44 -31.69
#